data_faf21b9c23fe6a3a4c5b95eeca314f0b
#
_entry.id   faf21b9c23fe6a3a4c5b95eeca314f0b
#
_cell.length_a   1.000
_cell.length_b   1.000
_cell.length_c   1.000
_cell.angle_alpha   90.00
_cell.angle_beta   90.00
_cell.angle_gamma   90.00
#
_symmetry.space_group_name_H-M   'P 1'
#
loop_
_entity.id
_entity.type
_entity.pdbx_description
1 polymer ?
#
loop_
_entity_poly.entity_id
_entity_poly.type
_entity_poly.pdbx_seq_one_letter_code
_entity_poly.pdbx_strand_id
1 'polypeptide(L)'
;MRRATLPGLLLATVAVVAATACSGSTTGDGVLDPWASTGGAGEAPGAAGSAGAAGAVEGRCGQVDPALAEADAAELFAAPRVPTFDFYLPPATWDELQAHAEDEVYAEVEGCFEGRGLGHVGLRFKGSYGSLYECAGSLGEGECRKLSLKVKFDEYAPDQRFFGLKRLNFNANRFDDSRLKERLAYDLFRAMGIVAPRAAWAVVRVNDESQGLFGMVEQVDGRFTADRWPEVPDGNLYKEAWPAETSVEFLTAQLRTNEEVADVSAFLAFAQAMTTAPEDELRATLGRFVDLDYLARFLAVEDAVASYDGITYFWTDGTSVGNHNYYFYEEAADRFTLIPWDVESTFWINPDHAAPHWTEPQQDCSLTYPYWGGLARAPACDRVIRALAADLSGWRAAARELLDGPFTEAAMVAAIDEHAAFVRAEALADPTPPSYDGFEAGVAGLKGVIPALRARLEALTAAP
;
A
#
# COMPACT_ATOMS: atom_id res chain seq x y z
N MET A 1 18.53 4.40 -69.43
CA MET A 1 18.46 2.92 -69.23
C MET A 1 19.40 2.51 -68.13
N ARG A 2 18.91 2.31 -66.94
CA ARG A 2 19.44 1.46 -65.86
C ARG A 2 18.36 1.35 -64.80
N ARG A 3 17.83 0.16 -64.61
CA ARG A 3 16.83 -0.20 -63.59
C ARG A 3 17.53 -0.28 -62.23
N ALA A 4 16.95 0.37 -61.22
CA ALA A 4 17.30 0.19 -59.80
C ALA A 4 16.26 -0.75 -59.18
N THR A 5 16.75 -1.82 -58.59
CA THR A 5 16.01 -2.85 -57.83
C THR A 5 15.83 -2.40 -56.39
N LEU A 6 14.61 -2.44 -55.91
CA LEU A 6 14.25 -2.30 -54.48
C LEU A 6 14.54 -3.62 -53.75
N PRO A 7 15.02 -3.59 -52.50
CA PRO A 7 15.06 -4.77 -51.63
C PRO A 7 13.76 -4.97 -50.85
N GLY A 8 13.42 -6.24 -50.66
CA GLY A 8 12.15 -6.71 -50.16
C GLY A 8 11.92 -6.46 -48.66
N LEU A 9 10.64 -6.31 -48.38
CA LEU A 9 10.03 -6.25 -47.09
C LEU A 9 9.95 -7.67 -46.48
N LEU A 10 10.61 -7.92 -45.34
CA LEU A 10 10.40 -9.11 -44.53
C LEU A 10 9.14 -8.93 -43.69
N LEU A 11 8.12 -9.69 -43.99
CA LEU A 11 6.96 -9.87 -43.07
C LEU A 11 7.37 -10.83 -41.94
N ALA A 12 7.35 -10.33 -40.73
CA ALA A 12 7.42 -11.18 -39.56
C ALA A 12 6.00 -11.68 -39.24
N THR A 13 5.79 -12.97 -39.34
CA THR A 13 4.57 -13.68 -38.96
C THR A 13 4.57 -13.83 -37.43
N VAL A 14 3.63 -13.18 -36.75
CA VAL A 14 3.32 -13.44 -35.35
C VAL A 14 2.44 -14.69 -35.27
N ALA A 15 2.95 -15.72 -34.62
CA ALA A 15 2.20 -16.93 -34.32
C ALA A 15 1.29 -16.67 -33.07
N VAL A 16 -0.02 -16.68 -33.31
CA VAL A 16 -1.01 -16.70 -32.24
C VAL A 16 -1.10 -18.14 -31.73
N VAL A 17 -0.70 -18.37 -30.50
CA VAL A 17 -0.95 -19.63 -29.79
C VAL A 17 -2.35 -19.56 -29.19
N ALA A 18 -3.27 -20.34 -29.73
CA ALA A 18 -4.59 -20.53 -29.17
C ALA A 18 -4.51 -21.48 -27.98
N ALA A 19 -4.78 -20.98 -26.78
CA ALA A 19 -4.98 -21.82 -25.61
C ALA A 19 -6.38 -22.46 -25.67
N THR A 20 -6.41 -23.78 -25.67
CA THR A 20 -7.63 -24.61 -25.66
C THR A 20 -8.16 -24.63 -24.22
N ALA A 21 -9.33 -24.05 -24.01
CA ALA A 21 -10.04 -24.14 -22.76
C ALA A 21 -10.64 -25.56 -22.58
N CYS A 22 -10.29 -26.23 -21.49
CA CYS A 22 -11.02 -27.41 -21.01
C CYS A 22 -12.24 -26.93 -20.22
N SER A 23 -13.43 -27.22 -20.73
CA SER A 23 -14.71 -27.01 -20.06
C SER A 23 -14.93 -28.05 -18.96
N GLY A 24 -14.93 -27.61 -17.71
CA GLY A 24 -15.47 -28.34 -16.58
C GLY A 24 -16.64 -27.57 -15.99
N SER A 25 -17.85 -28.07 -16.15
CA SER A 25 -19.08 -27.51 -15.59
C SER A 25 -19.17 -27.84 -14.10
N THR A 26 -19.17 -26.81 -13.22
CA THR A 26 -19.85 -26.93 -11.92
C THR A 26 -20.68 -25.67 -11.68
N THR A 27 -21.97 -25.88 -11.51
CA THR A 27 -22.98 -24.89 -11.17
C THR A 27 -22.79 -24.44 -9.72
N GLY A 28 -22.58 -23.13 -9.53
CA GLY A 28 -22.60 -22.48 -8.24
C GLY A 28 -22.46 -20.98 -8.48
N ASP A 29 -23.61 -20.26 -8.47
CA ASP A 29 -23.68 -18.81 -8.59
C ASP A 29 -23.06 -18.15 -7.35
N GLY A 30 -21.79 -17.83 -7.41
CA GLY A 30 -21.12 -16.89 -6.55
C GLY A 30 -20.23 -16.06 -7.45
N VAL A 31 -20.75 -14.93 -7.93
CA VAL A 31 -19.93 -13.91 -8.60
C VAL A 31 -19.02 -13.34 -7.53
N LEU A 32 -17.77 -13.81 -7.52
CA LEU A 32 -16.70 -13.13 -6.78
C LEU A 32 -16.50 -11.78 -7.47
N ASP A 33 -16.79 -10.70 -6.77
CA ASP A 33 -16.43 -9.35 -7.21
C ASP A 33 -14.89 -9.27 -7.26
N PRO A 34 -14.26 -9.22 -8.45
CA PRO A 34 -12.79 -9.21 -8.55
C PRO A 34 -12.18 -7.91 -8.00
N TRP A 35 -13.03 -6.94 -7.65
CA TRP A 35 -12.63 -5.63 -7.13
C TRP A 35 -13.09 -5.41 -5.68
N ALA A 36 -13.87 -6.32 -5.11
CA ALA A 36 -13.95 -6.34 -3.66
C ALA A 36 -12.52 -6.51 -3.18
N SER A 37 -11.90 -5.40 -2.70
CA SER A 37 -10.75 -5.57 -1.85
C SER A 37 -11.22 -6.58 -0.81
N THR A 38 -10.71 -7.81 -0.87
CA THR A 38 -10.73 -8.66 0.29
C THR A 38 -9.82 -7.91 1.26
N GLY A 39 -10.37 -6.80 1.76
CA GLY A 39 -9.84 -6.15 2.93
C GLY A 39 -9.68 -7.29 3.89
N GLY A 40 -8.45 -7.62 4.27
CA GLY A 40 -8.14 -8.82 5.01
C GLY A 40 -9.29 -9.11 5.94
N ALA A 41 -9.96 -10.22 5.73
CA ALA A 41 -11.28 -10.53 6.28
C ALA A 41 -11.29 -9.99 7.70
N GLY A 42 -12.27 -9.13 8.01
CA GLY A 42 -12.38 -8.58 9.35
C GLY A 42 -12.11 -9.73 10.28
N GLU A 43 -11.04 -9.65 11.09
CA GLU A 43 -10.51 -10.80 11.83
C GLU A 43 -11.68 -11.46 12.56
N ALA A 44 -12.25 -12.51 11.98
CA ALA A 44 -13.22 -13.34 12.68
C ALA A 44 -12.54 -13.79 13.98
N PRO A 45 -13.20 -13.71 15.14
CA PRO A 45 -12.63 -14.17 16.39
C PRO A 45 -12.16 -15.63 16.17
N GLY A 46 -10.86 -15.84 16.24
CA GLY A 46 -10.19 -17.06 15.83
C GLY A 46 -10.92 -18.28 16.42
N ALA A 47 -11.53 -19.05 15.55
CA ALA A 47 -11.83 -20.43 15.92
C ALA A 47 -10.48 -21.06 16.18
N ALA A 48 -10.15 -21.30 17.45
CA ALA A 48 -9.00 -22.08 17.87
C ALA A 48 -9.11 -23.47 17.25
N GLY A 49 -8.62 -23.58 16.01
CA GLY A 49 -8.35 -24.86 15.40
C GLY A 49 -7.27 -25.50 16.23
N SER A 50 -7.57 -26.60 16.93
CA SER A 50 -6.60 -27.43 17.60
C SER A 50 -5.66 -28.03 16.55
N ALA A 51 -4.65 -27.26 16.12
CA ALA A 51 -3.51 -27.78 15.41
C ALA A 51 -2.78 -28.67 16.42
N GLY A 52 -2.66 -29.95 16.08
CA GLY A 52 -1.95 -30.93 16.89
C GLY A 52 -0.55 -30.42 17.24
N ALA A 53 -0.13 -30.59 18.48
CA ALA A 53 1.15 -30.18 19.02
C ALA A 53 2.31 -30.73 18.18
N ALA A 54 2.68 -30.03 17.13
CA ALA A 54 3.98 -30.15 16.48
C ALA A 54 4.98 -29.50 17.45
N GLY A 55 6.02 -30.24 17.86
CA GLY A 55 6.94 -29.91 18.93
C GLY A 55 7.38 -28.44 18.87
N ALA A 56 7.06 -27.70 19.93
CA ALA A 56 7.40 -26.29 20.08
C ALA A 56 8.91 -26.10 19.96
N VAL A 57 9.33 -25.18 19.16
CA VAL A 57 10.71 -24.69 19.08
C VAL A 57 10.86 -23.66 20.20
N GLU A 58 10.79 -24.10 21.47
CA GLU A 58 10.88 -23.20 22.60
C GLU A 58 12.34 -22.84 22.92
N GLY A 59 12.57 -21.60 23.28
CA GLY A 59 13.79 -21.14 23.92
C GLY A 59 14.91 -20.65 23.01
N ARG A 60 14.65 -20.39 21.72
CA ARG A 60 15.66 -19.81 20.80
C ARG A 60 15.94 -18.33 21.09
N CYS A 61 14.91 -17.58 21.45
CA CYS A 61 14.99 -16.14 21.72
C CYS A 61 15.20 -15.79 23.19
N GLY A 62 15.30 -16.78 24.07
CA GLY A 62 15.39 -16.55 25.51
C GLY A 62 14.05 -16.08 26.11
N GLN A 63 14.12 -15.40 27.25
CA GLN A 63 12.93 -14.88 27.91
C GLN A 63 12.39 -13.64 27.19
N VAL A 64 11.07 -13.45 27.26
CA VAL A 64 10.42 -12.21 26.77
C VAL A 64 11.04 -11.01 27.49
N ASP A 65 11.43 -10.02 26.70
CA ASP A 65 11.98 -8.77 27.23
C ASP A 65 10.88 -7.72 27.38
N PRO A 66 10.42 -7.44 28.61
CA PRO A 66 9.31 -6.50 28.82
C PRO A 66 9.66 -5.05 28.39
N ALA A 67 10.94 -4.69 28.35
CA ALA A 67 11.34 -3.37 27.90
C ALA A 67 11.04 -3.10 26.41
N LEU A 68 10.88 -4.16 25.59
CA LEU A 68 10.45 -4.03 24.20
C LEU A 68 8.96 -3.65 24.07
N ALA A 69 8.14 -4.00 25.06
CA ALA A 69 6.72 -3.65 25.06
C ALA A 69 6.49 -2.16 25.40
N GLU A 70 7.34 -1.62 26.30
CA GLU A 70 7.21 -0.27 26.85
C GLU A 70 7.92 0.80 26.02
N ALA A 71 8.82 0.40 25.09
CA ALA A 71 9.57 1.32 24.24
C ALA A 71 8.64 2.07 23.27
N ASP A 72 9.07 3.28 22.87
CA ASP A 72 8.32 4.11 21.92
C ASP A 72 8.55 3.62 20.48
N ALA A 73 7.46 3.47 19.72
CA ALA A 73 7.54 3.11 18.31
C ALA A 73 8.38 4.11 17.47
N ALA A 74 8.47 5.38 17.87
CA ALA A 74 9.34 6.34 17.18
C ALA A 74 10.82 5.90 17.22
N GLU A 75 11.28 5.27 18.30
CA GLU A 75 12.64 4.75 18.41
C GLU A 75 12.90 3.60 17.44
N LEU A 76 11.91 2.71 17.24
CA LEU A 76 11.99 1.62 16.28
C LEU A 76 12.21 2.14 14.84
N PHE A 77 11.39 3.12 14.43
CA PHE A 77 11.45 3.69 13.07
C PHE A 77 12.62 4.67 12.85
N ALA A 78 13.27 5.12 13.92
CA ALA A 78 14.49 5.94 13.91
C ALA A 78 15.75 5.15 14.30
N ALA A 79 15.70 3.83 14.27
CA ALA A 79 16.83 2.98 14.65
C ALA A 79 18.10 3.36 13.86
N PRO A 80 19.28 3.40 14.51
CA PRO A 80 20.53 3.86 13.88
C PRO A 80 21.15 2.84 12.91
N ARG A 81 20.55 1.67 12.79
CA ARG A 81 20.92 0.57 11.88
C ARG A 81 19.69 -0.22 11.53
N VAL A 82 19.74 -0.99 10.44
CA VAL A 82 18.70 -1.92 10.06
C VAL A 82 18.60 -3.02 11.13
N PRO A 83 17.46 -3.15 11.84
CA PRO A 83 17.29 -4.19 12.84
C PRO A 83 17.00 -5.56 12.22
N THR A 84 17.23 -6.62 13.00
CA THR A 84 16.91 -8.00 12.62
C THR A 84 15.76 -8.54 13.45
N PHE A 85 14.81 -9.17 12.78
CA PHE A 85 13.75 -9.99 13.36
C PHE A 85 14.01 -11.45 13.01
N ASP A 86 14.02 -12.31 14.02
CA ASP A 86 14.12 -13.75 13.83
C ASP A 86 12.80 -14.41 14.27
N PHE A 87 12.28 -15.31 13.44
CA PHE A 87 11.07 -16.08 13.72
C PHE A 87 11.37 -17.57 13.65
N TYR A 88 10.96 -18.30 14.67
CA TYR A 88 11.19 -19.73 14.78
C TYR A 88 9.86 -20.49 14.85
N LEU A 89 9.70 -21.46 13.97
CA LEU A 89 8.53 -22.32 13.88
C LEU A 89 8.94 -23.68 13.32
N PRO A 90 8.11 -24.74 13.49
CA PRO A 90 8.37 -26.02 12.86
C PRO A 90 8.51 -25.87 11.33
N PRO A 91 9.52 -26.49 10.69
CA PRO A 91 9.69 -26.40 9.23
C PRO A 91 8.43 -26.74 8.44
N ALA A 92 7.69 -27.78 8.85
CA ALA A 92 6.43 -28.15 8.19
C ALA A 92 5.36 -27.05 8.27
N THR A 93 5.33 -26.25 9.35
CA THR A 93 4.42 -25.11 9.47
C THR A 93 4.84 -23.96 8.53
N TRP A 94 6.15 -23.76 8.36
CA TRP A 94 6.66 -22.78 7.37
C TRP A 94 6.33 -23.21 5.95
N ASP A 95 6.51 -24.48 5.61
CA ASP A 95 6.15 -25.04 4.31
C ASP A 95 4.65 -24.90 4.03
N GLU A 96 3.79 -25.11 5.05
CA GLU A 96 2.34 -24.94 4.95
C GLU A 96 1.95 -23.46 4.73
N LEU A 97 2.55 -22.52 5.48
CA LEU A 97 2.34 -21.08 5.25
C LEU A 97 2.71 -20.66 3.84
N GLN A 98 3.81 -21.20 3.29
CA GLN A 98 4.23 -20.89 1.92
C GLN A 98 3.32 -21.51 0.87
N ALA A 99 2.80 -22.72 1.12
CA ALA A 99 1.89 -23.41 0.21
C ALA A 99 0.49 -22.77 0.14
N HIS A 100 0.09 -22.08 1.20
CA HIS A 100 -1.22 -21.46 1.38
C HIS A 100 -1.10 -19.99 1.80
N ALA A 101 -0.18 -19.27 1.16
CA ALA A 101 0.12 -17.88 1.51
C ALA A 101 -1.10 -16.95 1.33
N GLU A 102 -1.97 -17.25 0.37
CA GLU A 102 -3.20 -16.53 0.03
C GLU A 102 -4.29 -16.64 1.10
N ASP A 103 -4.23 -17.63 1.98
CA ASP A 103 -5.22 -17.79 3.06
C ASP A 103 -5.04 -16.74 4.18
N GLU A 104 -3.89 -16.06 4.21
CA GLU A 104 -3.54 -15.02 5.18
C GLU A 104 -3.74 -15.46 6.65
N VAL A 105 -3.51 -16.74 6.97
CA VAL A 105 -3.68 -17.31 8.32
C VAL A 105 -2.42 -17.12 9.15
N TYR A 106 -2.58 -16.68 10.41
CA TYR A 106 -1.48 -16.57 11.35
C TYR A 106 -1.01 -17.92 11.85
N ALA A 107 0.30 -18.18 11.72
CA ALA A 107 0.97 -19.25 12.43
C ALA A 107 1.59 -18.72 13.73
N GLU A 108 1.57 -19.54 14.78
CA GLU A 108 2.27 -19.26 16.02
C GLU A 108 3.78 -19.47 15.84
N VAL A 109 4.56 -18.43 16.13
CA VAL A 109 6.01 -18.44 16.01
C VAL A 109 6.65 -17.85 17.27
N GLU A 110 7.83 -18.37 17.66
CA GLU A 110 8.67 -17.68 18.63
C GLU A 110 9.42 -16.55 17.93
N GLY A 111 9.27 -15.31 18.40
CA GLY A 111 9.87 -14.12 17.81
C GLY A 111 11.05 -13.59 18.62
N CYS A 112 12.07 -13.09 17.93
CA CYS A 112 13.14 -12.29 18.51
C CYS A 112 13.30 -10.96 17.75
N PHE A 113 13.71 -9.94 18.47
CA PHE A 113 14.17 -8.65 17.94
C PHE A 113 15.59 -8.39 18.44
N GLU A 114 16.55 -8.34 17.54
CA GLU A 114 17.96 -8.13 17.90
C GLU A 114 18.45 -9.12 18.97
N GLY A 115 18.01 -10.38 18.88
CA GLY A 115 18.34 -11.43 19.84
C GLY A 115 17.59 -11.36 21.18
N ARG A 116 16.67 -10.41 21.36
CA ARG A 116 15.82 -10.24 22.56
C ARG A 116 14.47 -10.90 22.32
N GLY A 117 13.98 -11.68 23.26
CA GLY A 117 12.73 -12.43 23.11
C GLY A 117 11.50 -11.54 23.01
N LEU A 118 10.67 -11.82 22.00
CA LEU A 118 9.33 -11.25 21.85
C LEU A 118 8.26 -12.16 22.42
N GLY A 119 8.58 -13.45 22.65
CA GLY A 119 7.62 -14.49 22.97
C GLY A 119 6.91 -15.02 21.74
N HIS A 120 5.71 -15.60 21.96
CA HIS A 120 4.90 -16.13 20.88
C HIS A 120 4.11 -15.02 20.19
N VAL A 121 4.24 -14.95 18.87
CA VAL A 121 3.58 -13.94 18.02
C VAL A 121 2.94 -14.61 16.80
N GLY A 122 1.97 -13.97 16.18
CA GLY A 122 1.41 -14.41 14.91
C GLY A 122 2.27 -13.92 13.74
N LEU A 123 2.65 -14.83 12.84
CA LEU A 123 3.31 -14.51 11.58
C LEU A 123 2.47 -15.04 10.43
N ARG A 124 2.24 -14.22 9.40
CA ARG A 124 1.56 -14.61 8.17
C ARG A 124 2.10 -13.88 6.95
N PHE A 125 1.82 -14.41 5.78
CA PHE A 125 1.96 -13.64 4.55
C PHE A 125 0.85 -12.57 4.47
N LYS A 126 1.10 -11.54 3.66
CA LYS A 126 0.13 -10.48 3.36
C LYS A 126 0.29 -10.01 1.93
N GLY A 127 -0.76 -9.47 1.39
CA GLY A 127 -0.76 -8.89 0.06
C GLY A 127 -2.13 -8.96 -0.58
N SER A 128 -2.18 -8.59 -1.86
CA SER A 128 -3.40 -8.66 -2.67
C SER A 128 -3.00 -8.89 -4.12
N TYR A 129 -3.74 -8.33 -5.06
CA TYR A 129 -3.41 -8.34 -6.49
C TYR A 129 -2.03 -7.74 -6.74
N GLY A 130 -1.35 -8.23 -7.78
CA GLY A 130 0.03 -7.84 -8.08
C GLY A 130 1.07 -8.48 -7.15
N SER A 131 0.65 -9.29 -6.16
CA SER A 131 1.57 -9.94 -5.22
C SER A 131 1.08 -11.32 -4.78
N LEU A 132 0.26 -11.41 -3.73
CA LEU A 132 -0.09 -12.66 -3.06
C LEU A 132 -0.84 -13.62 -3.99
N TYR A 133 -1.89 -13.14 -4.66
CA TYR A 133 -2.74 -14.00 -5.49
C TYR A 133 -2.04 -14.49 -6.76
N GLU A 134 -1.22 -13.67 -7.41
CA GLU A 134 -0.45 -14.09 -8.59
C GLU A 134 0.67 -15.05 -8.24
N CYS A 135 1.11 -15.06 -6.99
CA CYS A 135 2.21 -15.90 -6.51
C CYS A 135 1.74 -17.18 -5.82
N ALA A 136 0.43 -17.40 -5.68
CA ALA A 136 -0.09 -18.63 -5.12
C ALA A 136 0.44 -19.85 -5.87
N GLY A 137 1.09 -20.78 -5.16
CA GLY A 137 1.69 -21.99 -5.71
C GLY A 137 2.98 -21.79 -6.52
N SER A 138 3.51 -20.54 -6.61
CA SER A 138 4.77 -20.24 -7.33
C SER A 138 5.78 -19.46 -6.49
N LEU A 139 5.61 -19.45 -5.17
CA LEU A 139 6.52 -18.75 -4.26
C LEU A 139 7.97 -19.25 -4.42
N GLY A 140 8.90 -18.31 -4.56
CA GLY A 140 10.31 -18.58 -4.80
C GLY A 140 10.71 -18.60 -6.29
N GLU A 141 9.76 -18.49 -7.21
CA GLU A 141 10.00 -18.52 -8.65
C GLU A 141 9.76 -17.14 -9.31
N GLY A 142 10.55 -16.81 -10.30
CA GLY A 142 10.36 -15.64 -11.17
C GLY A 142 10.20 -14.34 -10.38
N GLU A 143 9.07 -13.68 -10.56
CA GLU A 143 8.70 -12.46 -9.85
C GLU A 143 8.15 -12.73 -8.43
N CYS A 144 7.83 -13.98 -8.11
CA CYS A 144 7.28 -14.41 -6.83
C CYS A 144 8.37 -14.83 -5.82
N ARG A 145 9.56 -14.25 -5.90
CA ARG A 145 10.70 -14.62 -5.06
C ARG A 145 10.50 -14.33 -3.58
N LYS A 146 9.73 -13.30 -3.29
CA LYS A 146 9.55 -12.77 -1.95
C LYS A 146 8.15 -12.20 -1.81
N LEU A 147 7.45 -12.57 -0.75
CA LEU A 147 6.16 -12.01 -0.39
C LEU A 147 6.26 -11.21 0.90
N SER A 148 5.38 -10.23 1.04
CA SER A 148 5.27 -9.43 2.25
C SER A 148 4.76 -10.25 3.42
N LEU A 149 5.22 -9.91 4.64
CA LEU A 149 4.86 -10.57 5.88
C LEU A 149 4.15 -9.59 6.82
N LYS A 150 3.33 -10.12 7.70
CA LYS A 150 2.69 -9.37 8.78
C LYS A 150 2.88 -10.10 10.10
N VAL A 151 3.29 -9.34 11.11
CA VAL A 151 3.40 -9.82 12.47
C VAL A 151 2.29 -9.22 13.31
N LYS A 152 1.64 -10.06 14.13
CA LYS A 152 0.66 -9.65 15.14
C LYS A 152 1.19 -10.07 16.50
N PHE A 153 1.54 -9.10 17.32
CA PHE A 153 2.18 -9.34 18.60
C PHE A 153 1.19 -9.84 19.65
N ASP A 154 -0.06 -9.43 19.56
CA ASP A 154 -1.13 -9.77 20.50
C ASP A 154 -2.02 -10.94 20.05
N GLU A 155 -1.60 -11.74 19.06
CA GLU A 155 -2.40 -12.86 18.53
C GLU A 155 -2.64 -13.96 19.59
N TYR A 156 -1.58 -14.34 20.33
CA TYR A 156 -1.63 -15.43 21.32
C TYR A 156 -1.58 -14.92 22.76
N ALA A 157 -1.27 -13.62 22.95
CA ALA A 157 -1.23 -12.97 24.26
C ALA A 157 -1.85 -11.56 24.13
N PRO A 158 -3.13 -11.35 24.47
CA PRO A 158 -3.88 -10.12 24.13
C PRO A 158 -3.26 -8.81 24.62
N ASP A 159 -2.47 -8.85 25.68
CA ASP A 159 -1.79 -7.67 26.25
C ASP A 159 -0.36 -7.49 25.74
N GLN A 160 0.12 -8.41 24.90
CA GLN A 160 1.48 -8.31 24.35
C GLN A 160 1.59 -7.14 23.38
N ARG A 161 2.69 -6.40 23.52
CA ARG A 161 3.01 -5.25 22.65
C ARG A 161 4.49 -5.32 22.28
N PHE A 162 4.82 -4.67 21.17
CA PHE A 162 6.20 -4.44 20.74
C PHE A 162 6.35 -2.98 20.37
N PHE A 163 7.14 -2.22 21.13
CA PHE A 163 7.21 -0.76 21.03
C PHE A 163 5.81 -0.11 21.06
N GLY A 164 4.94 -0.60 21.93
CA GLY A 164 3.53 -0.20 22.01
C GLY A 164 2.65 -0.66 20.85
N LEU A 165 3.21 -1.25 19.79
CA LEU A 165 2.49 -1.71 18.60
C LEU A 165 1.82 -3.07 18.82
N LYS A 166 0.67 -3.27 18.18
CA LYS A 166 -0.01 -4.58 18.07
C LYS A 166 0.45 -5.36 16.84
N ARG A 167 0.78 -4.64 15.76
CA ARG A 167 1.08 -5.22 14.44
C ARG A 167 2.20 -4.45 13.76
N LEU A 168 2.91 -5.16 12.88
CA LEU A 168 3.96 -4.59 12.04
C LEU A 168 3.93 -5.25 10.66
N ASN A 169 4.14 -4.47 9.61
CA ASN A 169 4.22 -4.96 8.25
C ASN A 169 5.67 -5.01 7.78
N PHE A 170 6.02 -6.08 7.09
CA PHE A 170 7.29 -6.26 6.40
C PHE A 170 6.99 -6.38 4.90
N ASN A 171 7.08 -5.26 4.18
CA ASN A 171 6.77 -5.20 2.76
C ASN A 171 7.97 -5.70 1.93
N ALA A 172 7.69 -6.58 0.97
CA ALA A 172 8.73 -7.22 0.15
C ALA A 172 9.41 -6.27 -0.83
N ASN A 173 8.85 -5.06 -1.05
CA ASN A 173 9.31 -4.07 -2.04
C ASN A 173 9.46 -4.71 -3.44
N ARG A 174 8.47 -5.50 -3.85
CA ARG A 174 8.54 -6.35 -5.03
C ARG A 174 8.81 -5.59 -6.32
N PHE A 175 8.29 -4.37 -6.43
CA PHE A 175 8.44 -3.50 -7.61
C PHE A 175 9.45 -2.37 -7.39
N ASP A 176 10.31 -2.48 -6.39
CA ASP A 176 11.29 -1.47 -6.04
C ASP A 176 12.70 -2.05 -5.82
N ASP A 177 13.51 -2.06 -6.86
CA ASP A 177 14.91 -2.50 -6.77
C ASP A 177 15.75 -1.65 -5.82
N SER A 178 15.39 -0.37 -5.66
CA SER A 178 16.06 0.53 -4.72
C SER A 178 15.75 0.25 -3.27
N ARG A 179 14.60 -0.35 -2.94
CA ARG A 179 14.04 -0.53 -1.58
C ARG A 179 13.67 0.77 -0.88
N LEU A 180 13.66 1.91 -1.57
CA LEU A 180 13.57 3.23 -0.96
C LEU A 180 12.26 3.96 -1.22
N LYS A 181 11.50 3.57 -2.26
CA LYS A 181 10.34 4.32 -2.75
C LYS A 181 9.28 4.54 -1.67
N GLU A 182 8.87 3.47 -0.99
CA GLU A 182 7.83 3.55 0.05
C GLU A 182 8.23 4.48 1.19
N ARG A 183 9.47 4.38 1.68
CA ARG A 183 10.00 5.28 2.73
C ARG A 183 10.01 6.73 2.26
N LEU A 184 10.54 7.00 1.07
CA LEU A 184 10.62 8.35 0.50
C LEU A 184 9.24 8.98 0.29
N ALA A 185 8.27 8.18 -0.20
CA ALA A 185 6.89 8.66 -0.37
C ALA A 185 6.26 9.05 0.97
N TYR A 186 6.35 8.19 1.99
CA TYR A 186 5.83 8.52 3.33
C TYR A 186 6.57 9.71 3.97
N ASP A 187 7.87 9.88 3.72
CA ASP A 187 8.62 11.04 4.21
C ASP A 187 8.09 12.34 3.56
N LEU A 188 7.77 12.33 2.26
CA LEU A 188 7.18 13.47 1.57
C LEU A 188 5.77 13.80 2.09
N PHE A 189 4.91 12.79 2.29
CA PHE A 189 3.60 13.00 2.90
C PHE A 189 3.73 13.68 4.27
N ARG A 190 4.61 13.19 5.13
CA ARG A 190 4.84 13.80 6.46
C ARG A 190 5.45 15.20 6.36
N ALA A 191 6.37 15.44 5.43
CA ALA A 191 6.96 16.77 5.20
C ALA A 191 5.91 17.81 4.79
N MET A 192 4.83 17.37 4.11
CA MET A 192 3.69 18.21 3.74
C MET A 192 2.59 18.26 4.80
N GLY A 193 2.85 17.76 6.02
CA GLY A 193 1.89 17.76 7.11
C GLY A 193 0.75 16.74 6.97
N ILE A 194 0.91 15.74 6.10
CA ILE A 194 -0.04 14.66 5.96
C ILE A 194 0.27 13.56 6.98
N VAL A 195 -0.74 13.12 7.70
CA VAL A 195 -0.64 11.98 8.62
C VAL A 195 -0.41 10.73 7.78
N ALA A 196 0.76 10.12 7.93
CA ALA A 196 1.18 8.94 7.18
C ALA A 196 1.90 7.93 8.08
N PRO A 197 1.89 6.64 7.72
CA PRO A 197 2.65 5.61 8.43
C PRO A 197 4.13 5.97 8.57
N ARG A 198 4.74 5.55 9.68
CA ARG A 198 6.19 5.50 9.80
C ARG A 198 6.71 4.31 9.00
N ALA A 199 7.81 4.48 8.30
CA ALA A 199 8.46 3.42 7.55
C ALA A 199 9.97 3.41 7.82
N ALA A 200 10.56 2.24 7.82
CA ALA A 200 11.99 1.99 7.95
C ALA A 200 12.31 0.66 7.23
N TRP A 201 13.39 0.01 7.59
CA TRP A 201 13.75 -1.29 7.03
C TRP A 201 14.09 -2.28 8.14
N ALA A 202 13.94 -3.56 7.85
CA ALA A 202 14.37 -4.65 8.71
C ALA A 202 14.85 -5.83 7.90
N VAL A 203 15.79 -6.59 8.44
CA VAL A 203 16.11 -7.94 7.98
C VAL A 203 15.19 -8.91 8.69
N VAL A 204 14.56 -9.81 7.94
CA VAL A 204 13.76 -10.88 8.50
C VAL A 204 14.47 -12.22 8.28
N ARG A 205 14.50 -13.05 9.31
CA ARG A 205 15.01 -14.42 9.25
C ARG A 205 13.94 -15.38 9.76
N VAL A 206 13.84 -16.53 9.12
CA VAL A 206 12.96 -17.62 9.54
C VAL A 206 13.80 -18.88 9.71
N ASN A 207 13.77 -19.49 10.90
CA ASN A 207 14.56 -20.68 11.22
C ASN A 207 16.06 -20.52 10.88
N ASP A 208 16.64 -19.37 11.25
CA ASP A 208 18.03 -18.95 10.96
C ASP A 208 18.32 -18.64 9.47
N GLU A 209 17.36 -18.82 8.56
CA GLU A 209 17.53 -18.52 7.15
C GLU A 209 17.05 -17.10 6.84
N SER A 210 17.90 -16.30 6.17
CA SER A 210 17.57 -14.92 5.79
C SER A 210 16.48 -14.93 4.72
N GLN A 211 15.40 -14.19 5.00
CA GLN A 211 14.36 -13.86 4.03
C GLN A 211 14.68 -12.51 3.33
N GLY A 212 15.78 -11.85 3.73
CA GLY A 212 16.29 -10.62 3.13
C GLY A 212 15.80 -9.36 3.79
N LEU A 213 16.00 -8.24 3.09
CA LEU A 213 15.64 -6.88 3.50
C LEU A 213 14.19 -6.57 3.15
N PHE A 214 13.41 -6.11 4.11
CA PHE A 214 12.01 -5.70 3.95
C PHE A 214 11.84 -4.22 4.27
N GLY A 215 10.87 -3.57 3.66
CA GLY A 215 10.28 -2.34 4.16
C GLY A 215 9.50 -2.64 5.44
N MET A 216 9.88 -2.02 6.54
CA MET A 216 9.18 -2.14 7.83
C MET A 216 8.22 -0.97 7.97
N VAL A 217 6.90 -1.23 7.93
CA VAL A 217 5.87 -0.19 7.87
C VAL A 217 4.89 -0.32 9.03
N GLU A 218 4.63 0.81 9.67
CA GLU A 218 3.64 0.92 10.73
C GLU A 218 2.25 0.53 10.22
N GLN A 219 1.55 -0.29 11.00
CA GLN A 219 0.16 -0.63 10.66
C GLN A 219 -0.74 0.56 10.98
N VAL A 220 -1.59 0.95 10.02
CA VAL A 220 -2.70 1.87 10.28
C VAL A 220 -3.80 1.07 10.95
N ASP A 221 -3.96 1.24 12.27
CA ASP A 221 -4.94 0.59 13.13
C ASP A 221 -5.31 1.49 14.32
N GLY A 222 -6.07 0.99 15.29
CA GLY A 222 -6.49 1.78 16.47
C GLY A 222 -5.33 2.31 17.31
N ARG A 223 -4.14 1.68 17.28
CA ARG A 223 -2.95 2.23 17.95
C ARG A 223 -2.38 3.43 17.18
N PHE A 224 -2.32 3.30 15.86
CA PHE A 224 -1.91 4.40 14.99
C PHE A 224 -2.80 5.64 15.17
N THR A 225 -4.12 5.45 15.22
CA THR A 225 -5.08 6.56 15.39
C THR A 225 -4.99 7.17 16.76
N ALA A 226 -4.87 6.36 17.82
CA ALA A 226 -4.71 6.85 19.19
C ALA A 226 -3.45 7.71 19.39
N ASP A 227 -2.35 7.40 18.70
CA ASP A 227 -1.12 8.19 18.77
C ASP A 227 -1.26 9.56 18.07
N ARG A 228 -2.06 9.66 17.01
CA ARG A 228 -2.19 10.87 16.19
C ARG A 228 -3.38 11.75 16.62
N TRP A 229 -4.42 11.14 17.14
CA TRP A 229 -5.63 11.82 17.62
C TRP A 229 -5.95 11.44 19.08
N PRO A 230 -5.09 11.81 20.04
CA PRO A 230 -5.27 11.42 21.44
C PRO A 230 -6.55 11.97 22.07
N GLU A 231 -7.12 13.04 21.51
CA GLU A 231 -8.39 13.63 21.97
C GLU A 231 -9.62 12.85 21.45
N VAL A 232 -9.47 12.07 20.38
CA VAL A 232 -10.51 11.23 19.78
C VAL A 232 -9.89 9.89 19.39
N PRO A 233 -9.40 9.09 20.34
CA PRO A 233 -8.63 7.88 20.04
C PRO A 233 -9.50 6.73 19.48
N ASP A 234 -10.81 6.79 19.74
CA ASP A 234 -11.78 5.71 19.46
C ASP A 234 -12.63 6.01 18.21
N GLY A 235 -12.17 6.86 17.31
CA GLY A 235 -12.84 7.13 16.04
C GLY A 235 -12.85 5.90 15.11
N ASN A 236 -13.79 5.86 14.18
CA ASN A 236 -13.82 4.81 13.17
C ASN A 236 -12.70 5.00 12.17
N LEU A 237 -12.02 3.90 11.86
CA LEU A 237 -11.02 3.82 10.81
C LEU A 237 -11.57 2.94 9.69
N TYR A 238 -11.63 3.48 8.47
CA TYR A 238 -12.11 2.79 7.30
C TYR A 238 -10.96 2.56 6.32
N LYS A 239 -10.81 1.35 5.79
CA LYS A 239 -9.88 1.06 4.71
C LYS A 239 -10.66 1.06 3.38
N GLU A 240 -10.24 1.93 2.45
CA GLU A 240 -10.79 1.98 1.09
C GLU A 240 -12.31 2.20 1.01
N ALA A 241 -12.89 2.87 2.02
CA ALA A 241 -14.25 3.38 1.94
C ALA A 241 -14.23 4.75 1.24
N TRP A 242 -14.87 4.86 0.08
CA TRP A 242 -14.92 6.11 -0.67
C TRP A 242 -16.25 6.84 -0.46
N PRO A 243 -16.29 8.19 -0.37
CA PRO A 243 -17.53 8.91 -0.09
C PRO A 243 -18.46 9.03 -1.33
N ALA A 244 -18.53 8.00 -2.12
CA ALA A 244 -19.51 7.73 -3.15
C ALA A 244 -20.30 6.44 -2.84
N GLU A 245 -19.85 5.64 -1.86
CA GLU A 245 -20.46 4.38 -1.46
C GLU A 245 -21.50 4.61 -0.36
N THR A 246 -22.71 4.15 -0.57
CA THR A 246 -23.85 4.33 0.36
C THR A 246 -24.39 3.00 0.92
N SER A 247 -23.74 1.88 0.66
CA SER A 247 -24.08 0.59 1.24
C SER A 247 -23.57 0.50 2.67
N VAL A 248 -24.48 0.34 3.63
CA VAL A 248 -24.11 0.12 5.05
C VAL A 248 -23.29 -1.15 5.20
N GLU A 249 -23.65 -2.21 4.49
CA GLU A 249 -22.95 -3.49 4.50
C GLU A 249 -21.50 -3.33 4.03
N PHE A 250 -21.29 -2.64 2.90
CA PHE A 250 -19.94 -2.36 2.41
C PHE A 250 -19.15 -1.53 3.41
N LEU A 251 -19.69 -0.40 3.90
CA LEU A 251 -19.00 0.49 4.84
C LEU A 251 -18.62 -0.24 6.13
N THR A 252 -19.51 -1.10 6.65
CA THR A 252 -19.22 -1.93 7.82
C THR A 252 -18.06 -2.90 7.56
N ALA A 253 -18.00 -3.51 6.38
CA ALA A 253 -16.90 -4.40 5.99
C ALA A 253 -15.55 -3.66 5.85
N GLN A 254 -15.56 -2.34 5.62
CA GLN A 254 -14.35 -1.52 5.54
C GLN A 254 -13.82 -1.02 6.89
N LEU A 255 -14.55 -1.21 8.00
CA LEU A 255 -14.07 -0.84 9.34
C LEU A 255 -12.79 -1.60 9.71
N ARG A 256 -11.90 -0.92 10.43
CA ARG A 256 -10.64 -1.46 10.99
C ARG A 256 -10.49 -1.10 12.47
N THR A 257 -11.49 -0.40 13.01
CA THR A 257 -11.74 -0.16 14.44
C THR A 257 -13.24 -0.21 14.65
N ASN A 258 -13.68 -0.51 15.87
CA ASN A 258 -15.10 -0.52 16.28
C ASN A 258 -15.99 -1.50 15.48
N GLU A 259 -15.41 -2.55 14.90
CA GLU A 259 -16.12 -3.55 14.09
C GLU A 259 -17.30 -4.19 14.87
N GLU A 260 -17.21 -4.30 16.21
CA GLU A 260 -18.26 -4.86 17.06
C GLU A 260 -19.48 -3.93 17.19
N VAL A 261 -19.24 -2.60 17.18
CA VAL A 261 -20.30 -1.58 17.26
C VAL A 261 -20.90 -1.33 15.88
N ALA A 262 -20.04 -1.28 14.87
CA ALA A 262 -20.36 -1.15 13.45
C ALA A 262 -21.29 0.05 13.13
N ASP A 263 -21.15 1.17 13.86
CA ASP A 263 -21.87 2.40 13.56
C ASP A 263 -21.15 3.20 12.47
N VAL A 264 -21.62 3.08 11.24
CA VAL A 264 -21.10 3.78 10.06
C VAL A 264 -21.93 5.00 9.66
N SER A 265 -22.83 5.47 10.55
CA SER A 265 -23.82 6.51 10.24
C SER A 265 -23.19 7.82 9.79
N ALA A 266 -22.04 8.22 10.37
CA ALA A 266 -21.35 9.45 10.00
C ALA A 266 -20.74 9.35 8.58
N PHE A 267 -20.08 8.25 8.25
CA PHE A 267 -19.54 8.04 6.89
C PHE A 267 -20.66 7.92 5.85
N LEU A 268 -21.74 7.23 6.20
CA LEU A 268 -22.94 7.14 5.34
C LEU A 268 -23.52 8.53 5.06
N ALA A 269 -23.62 9.40 6.07
CA ALA A 269 -24.07 10.78 5.89
C ALA A 269 -23.14 11.58 4.98
N PHE A 270 -21.82 11.40 5.09
CA PHE A 270 -20.83 11.98 4.17
C PHE A 270 -21.06 11.51 2.73
N ALA A 271 -21.13 10.20 2.50
CA ALA A 271 -21.35 9.64 1.19
C ALA A 271 -22.70 10.09 0.56
N GLN A 272 -23.78 10.09 1.35
CA GLN A 272 -25.09 10.59 0.92
C GLN A 272 -25.04 12.08 0.54
N ALA A 273 -24.35 12.92 1.34
CA ALA A 273 -24.18 14.31 1.03
C ALA A 273 -23.42 14.49 -0.31
N MET A 274 -22.35 13.76 -0.53
CA MET A 274 -21.59 13.82 -1.78
C MET A 274 -22.39 13.33 -2.99
N THR A 275 -23.16 12.26 -2.85
CA THR A 275 -23.94 11.69 -3.95
C THR A 275 -25.15 12.54 -4.34
N THR A 276 -25.70 13.35 -3.43
CA THR A 276 -26.92 14.13 -3.64
C THR A 276 -26.68 15.62 -3.85
N ALA A 277 -25.51 16.15 -3.52
CA ALA A 277 -25.19 17.57 -3.65
C ALA A 277 -25.37 18.07 -5.10
N PRO A 278 -25.92 19.29 -5.34
CA PRO A 278 -25.82 19.95 -6.63
C PRO A 278 -24.37 20.10 -7.09
N GLU A 279 -24.15 20.10 -8.41
CA GLU A 279 -22.79 20.11 -8.97
C GLU A 279 -21.98 21.34 -8.54
N ASP A 280 -22.61 22.50 -8.46
CA ASP A 280 -22.02 23.77 -8.02
C ASP A 280 -21.78 23.86 -6.50
N GLU A 281 -22.35 22.95 -5.71
CA GLU A 281 -22.17 22.84 -4.25
C GLU A 281 -21.21 21.72 -3.83
N LEU A 282 -20.70 20.91 -4.76
CA LEU A 282 -19.87 19.73 -4.44
C LEU A 282 -18.68 20.07 -3.56
N ARG A 283 -17.92 21.13 -3.92
CA ARG A 283 -16.74 21.53 -3.15
C ARG A 283 -17.09 22.01 -1.76
N ALA A 284 -18.14 22.81 -1.63
CA ALA A 284 -18.61 23.28 -0.33
C ALA A 284 -19.12 22.12 0.51
N THR A 285 -19.79 21.14 -0.11
CA THR A 285 -20.25 19.93 0.57
C THR A 285 -19.07 19.08 1.06
N LEU A 286 -18.07 18.83 0.21
CA LEU A 286 -16.85 18.11 0.59
C LEU A 286 -16.14 18.78 1.78
N GLY A 287 -15.98 20.11 1.74
CA GLY A 287 -15.31 20.89 2.79
C GLY A 287 -16.01 20.87 4.15
N ARG A 288 -17.26 20.40 4.24
CA ARG A 288 -17.90 20.14 5.55
C ARG A 288 -17.35 18.92 6.26
N PHE A 289 -16.89 17.94 5.49
CA PHE A 289 -16.45 16.64 6.00
C PHE A 289 -14.94 16.47 6.06
N VAL A 290 -14.19 17.18 5.21
CA VAL A 290 -12.74 17.08 5.13
C VAL A 290 -12.08 18.46 5.12
N ASP A 291 -10.82 18.53 5.48
CA ASP A 291 -9.98 19.72 5.29
C ASP A 291 -9.50 19.76 3.81
N LEU A 292 -9.98 20.75 3.06
CA LEU A 292 -9.64 20.88 1.63
C LEU A 292 -8.18 21.25 1.41
N ASP A 293 -7.54 21.98 2.33
CA ASP A 293 -6.12 22.32 2.25
C ASP A 293 -5.25 21.09 2.55
N TYR A 294 -5.69 20.25 3.45
CA TYR A 294 -5.05 18.94 3.71
C TYR A 294 -5.12 18.05 2.47
N LEU A 295 -6.31 17.90 1.86
CA LEU A 295 -6.47 17.12 0.63
C LEU A 295 -5.67 17.70 -0.56
N ALA A 296 -5.56 19.01 -0.65
CA ALA A 296 -4.74 19.66 -1.67
C ALA A 296 -3.26 19.29 -1.53
N ARG A 297 -2.72 19.27 -0.29
CA ARG A 297 -1.36 18.79 -0.02
C ARG A 297 -1.20 17.30 -0.27
N PHE A 298 -2.20 16.49 0.11
CA PHE A 298 -2.20 15.06 -0.15
C PHE A 298 -2.05 14.77 -1.67
N LEU A 299 -2.92 15.38 -2.49
CA LEU A 299 -2.88 15.23 -3.95
C LEU A 299 -1.58 15.76 -4.57
N ALA A 300 -1.04 16.85 -4.04
CA ALA A 300 0.23 17.38 -4.53
C ALA A 300 1.39 16.38 -4.30
N VAL A 301 1.37 15.63 -3.18
CA VAL A 301 2.36 14.56 -2.94
C VAL A 301 2.12 13.38 -3.88
N GLU A 302 0.88 12.90 -4.05
CA GLU A 302 0.58 11.82 -5.00
C GLU A 302 1.06 12.15 -6.42
N ASP A 303 0.82 13.39 -6.86
CA ASP A 303 1.29 13.85 -8.17
C ASP A 303 2.81 13.94 -8.25
N ALA A 304 3.48 14.42 -7.19
CA ALA A 304 4.93 14.54 -7.13
C ALA A 304 5.62 13.19 -7.25
N VAL A 305 5.11 12.18 -6.53
CA VAL A 305 5.68 10.83 -6.53
C VAL A 305 5.15 9.95 -7.66
N ALA A 306 4.23 10.46 -8.47
CA ALA A 306 3.51 9.71 -9.50
C ALA A 306 2.91 8.41 -8.92
N SER A 307 2.03 8.56 -7.93
CA SER A 307 1.30 7.44 -7.32
C SER A 307 0.23 6.97 -8.29
N TYR A 308 0.49 5.88 -9.00
CA TYR A 308 -0.45 5.35 -10.00
C TYR A 308 -1.50 4.39 -9.43
N ASP A 309 -1.51 4.16 -8.14
CA ASP A 309 -2.47 3.28 -7.46
C ASP A 309 -3.10 3.98 -6.24
N GLY A 310 -3.12 5.31 -6.27
CA GLY A 310 -3.68 6.15 -5.21
C GLY A 310 -5.14 6.53 -5.45
N ILE A 311 -5.60 7.53 -4.69
CA ILE A 311 -7.01 7.93 -4.64
C ILE A 311 -7.56 8.52 -5.95
N THR A 312 -6.68 8.93 -6.87
CA THR A 312 -7.07 9.50 -8.16
C THR A 312 -7.16 8.46 -9.28
N TYR A 313 -6.92 7.18 -8.99
CA TYR A 313 -6.94 6.10 -9.98
C TYR A 313 -8.13 5.17 -9.73
N PHE A 314 -9.11 5.20 -10.64
CA PHE A 314 -10.36 4.47 -10.54
C PHE A 314 -10.33 3.25 -11.44
N TRP A 315 -9.98 2.11 -10.87
CA TRP A 315 -10.03 0.81 -11.52
C TRP A 315 -11.46 0.39 -11.83
N THR A 316 -11.65 -0.36 -12.91
CA THR A 316 -12.97 -0.90 -13.26
C THR A 316 -12.84 -2.22 -13.99
N ASP A 317 -13.80 -3.12 -13.71
CA ASP A 317 -14.05 -4.34 -14.48
C ASP A 317 -15.18 -4.15 -15.50
N GLY A 318 -15.73 -2.92 -15.60
CA GLY A 318 -16.88 -2.58 -16.43
C GLY A 318 -18.20 -2.62 -15.65
N THR A 319 -18.26 -3.19 -14.45
CA THR A 319 -19.45 -3.25 -13.58
C THR A 319 -19.27 -2.46 -12.30
N SER A 320 -18.12 -2.58 -11.67
CA SER A 320 -17.70 -1.84 -10.47
C SER A 320 -16.60 -0.84 -10.78
N VAL A 321 -16.45 0.15 -9.92
CA VAL A 321 -15.41 1.18 -10.00
C VAL A 321 -14.92 1.46 -8.60
N GLY A 322 -13.61 1.43 -8.38
CA GLY A 322 -13.01 1.72 -7.10
C GLY A 322 -11.61 2.30 -7.20
N ASN A 323 -11.17 2.93 -6.14
CA ASN A 323 -9.81 3.38 -5.93
C ASN A 323 -9.26 2.74 -4.65
N HIS A 324 -7.93 2.72 -4.50
CA HIS A 324 -7.24 1.93 -3.49
C HIS A 324 -6.23 2.73 -2.68
N ASN A 325 -5.61 2.05 -1.72
CA ASN A 325 -4.39 2.49 -1.02
C ASN A 325 -4.58 3.73 -0.14
N TYR A 326 -5.66 3.76 0.62
CA TYR A 326 -5.92 4.80 1.61
C TYR A 326 -6.75 4.29 2.78
N TYR A 327 -6.76 5.10 3.86
CA TYR A 327 -7.70 5.00 4.95
C TYR A 327 -8.40 6.34 5.15
N PHE A 328 -9.63 6.32 5.67
CA PHE A 328 -10.27 7.46 6.30
C PHE A 328 -10.39 7.25 7.79
N TYR A 329 -10.00 8.23 8.56
CA TYR A 329 -10.22 8.28 10.01
C TYR A 329 -11.27 9.31 10.35
N GLU A 330 -12.27 8.91 11.15
CA GLU A 330 -13.34 9.75 11.66
C GLU A 330 -12.87 10.46 12.94
N GLU A 331 -12.34 11.69 12.80
CA GLU A 331 -11.83 12.50 13.90
C GLU A 331 -12.92 13.04 14.81
N ALA A 332 -14.13 13.24 14.26
CA ALA A 332 -15.35 13.68 14.93
C ALA A 332 -16.53 13.22 14.07
N ALA A 333 -17.74 13.26 14.58
CA ALA A 333 -18.94 12.70 13.96
C ALA A 333 -19.23 13.13 12.50
N ASP A 334 -18.55 14.15 12.00
CA ASP A 334 -18.70 14.67 10.64
C ASP A 334 -17.37 15.13 10.01
N ARG A 335 -16.24 14.74 10.59
CA ARG A 335 -14.90 15.13 10.11
C ARG A 335 -14.01 13.91 9.88
N PHE A 336 -13.45 13.84 8.70
CA PHE A 336 -12.64 12.71 8.25
C PHE A 336 -11.26 13.16 7.74
N THR A 337 -10.23 12.44 8.13
CA THR A 337 -8.86 12.63 7.62
C THR A 337 -8.45 11.45 6.76
N LEU A 338 -7.94 11.74 5.57
CA LEU A 338 -7.40 10.76 4.63
C LEU A 338 -5.95 10.41 5.01
N ILE A 339 -5.61 9.12 4.99
CA ILE A 339 -4.30 8.60 5.34
C ILE A 339 -3.79 7.76 4.15
N PRO A 340 -2.58 8.02 3.61
CA PRO A 340 -2.03 7.24 2.50
C PRO A 340 -1.60 5.84 2.98
N TRP A 341 -1.74 4.87 2.08
CA TRP A 341 -1.33 3.49 2.33
C TRP A 341 -0.71 2.89 1.07
N ASP A 342 0.18 1.90 1.22
CA ASP A 342 0.76 1.09 0.14
C ASP A 342 1.31 1.93 -1.03
N VAL A 343 2.28 2.79 -0.72
CA VAL A 343 2.84 3.76 -1.67
C VAL A 343 4.11 3.22 -2.39
N GLU A 344 4.27 1.92 -2.49
CA GLU A 344 5.43 1.33 -3.19
C GLU A 344 5.37 1.54 -4.72
N SER A 345 4.15 1.64 -5.29
CA SER A 345 3.93 1.89 -6.71
C SER A 345 4.09 3.37 -7.08
N THR A 346 5.25 3.94 -6.74
CA THR A 346 5.57 5.38 -6.91
C THR A 346 6.93 5.58 -7.57
N PHE A 347 7.29 6.82 -7.84
CA PHE A 347 8.58 7.24 -8.42
C PHE A 347 8.93 6.56 -9.76
N TRP A 348 7.96 6.50 -10.65
CA TRP A 348 8.18 6.05 -12.02
C TRP A 348 7.23 6.78 -12.96
N ILE A 349 7.54 6.77 -14.25
CA ILE A 349 6.68 7.34 -15.28
C ILE A 349 6.23 6.19 -16.16
N ASN A 350 4.95 5.87 -16.08
CA ASN A 350 4.35 4.82 -16.90
C ASN A 350 3.91 5.40 -18.24
N PRO A 351 4.56 5.03 -19.37
CA PRO A 351 4.19 5.50 -20.70
C PRO A 351 2.85 4.92 -21.17
N ASP A 352 2.42 3.79 -20.61
CA ASP A 352 1.19 3.09 -21.01
C ASP A 352 -0.05 3.61 -20.26
N HIS A 353 0.14 4.60 -19.37
CA HIS A 353 -0.94 5.23 -18.65
C HIS A 353 -1.72 6.16 -19.57
N ALA A 354 -2.90 5.76 -19.96
CA ALA A 354 -3.75 6.49 -20.92
C ALA A 354 -4.94 7.24 -20.28
N ALA A 355 -5.23 7.02 -18.98
CA ALA A 355 -6.30 7.73 -18.31
C ALA A 355 -5.95 9.21 -18.15
N PRO A 356 -6.94 10.15 -18.34
CA PRO A 356 -6.71 11.57 -18.12
C PRO A 356 -6.25 11.85 -16.69
N HIS A 357 -5.48 12.94 -16.52
CA HIS A 357 -5.14 13.40 -15.16
C HIS A 357 -6.41 13.87 -14.43
N TRP A 358 -6.43 13.76 -13.11
CA TRP A 358 -7.61 14.05 -12.27
C TRP A 358 -8.08 15.51 -12.38
N THR A 359 -7.21 16.43 -12.80
CA THR A 359 -7.55 17.85 -13.07
C THR A 359 -8.20 18.07 -14.42
N GLU A 360 -8.16 17.08 -15.32
CA GLU A 360 -8.72 17.19 -16.66
C GLU A 360 -10.22 16.87 -16.65
N PRO A 361 -11.07 17.74 -17.24
CA PRO A 361 -12.50 17.47 -17.30
C PRO A 361 -12.81 16.30 -18.23
N GLN A 362 -13.77 15.46 -17.84
CA GLN A 362 -14.28 14.37 -18.66
C GLN A 362 -15.79 14.49 -18.82
N GLN A 363 -16.29 14.47 -20.05
CA GLN A 363 -17.73 14.55 -20.35
C GLN A 363 -18.38 13.19 -20.59
N ASP A 364 -17.61 12.21 -21.09
CA ASP A 364 -18.09 10.87 -21.37
C ASP A 364 -17.51 9.88 -20.35
N CYS A 365 -18.28 9.58 -19.31
CA CYS A 365 -17.90 8.67 -18.26
C CYS A 365 -18.14 7.18 -18.58
N SER A 366 -18.58 6.86 -19.79
CA SER A 366 -18.62 5.48 -20.29
C SER A 366 -17.26 5.02 -20.85
N LEU A 367 -16.34 5.95 -21.11
CA LEU A 367 -15.00 5.64 -21.61
C LEU A 367 -14.16 4.96 -20.52
N THR A 368 -13.43 3.94 -20.94
CA THR A 368 -12.41 3.26 -20.13
C THR A 368 -11.06 3.34 -20.82
N TYR A 369 -10.00 3.28 -20.02
CA TYR A 369 -8.62 3.44 -20.44
C TYR A 369 -7.81 2.22 -20.03
N PRO A 370 -6.95 1.65 -20.90
CA PRO A 370 -6.03 0.59 -20.52
C PRO A 370 -5.13 1.03 -19.35
N TYR A 371 -4.96 0.14 -18.38
CA TYR A 371 -4.16 0.42 -17.20
C TYR A 371 -3.66 -0.88 -16.53
N TRP A 372 -2.36 -1.14 -16.49
CA TRP A 372 -1.73 -2.33 -15.87
C TRP A 372 -2.41 -3.67 -16.20
N GLY A 373 -2.78 -3.86 -17.47
CA GLY A 373 -3.46 -5.09 -17.88
C GLY A 373 -4.96 -5.14 -17.57
N GLY A 374 -5.48 -4.12 -16.86
CA GLY A 374 -6.91 -3.91 -16.59
C GLY A 374 -7.43 -2.63 -17.26
N LEU A 375 -8.50 -2.09 -16.70
CA LEU A 375 -9.14 -0.87 -17.16
C LEU A 375 -9.26 0.14 -16.02
N ALA A 376 -9.21 1.43 -16.36
CA ALA A 376 -9.51 2.53 -15.45
C ALA A 376 -10.55 3.47 -16.06
N ARG A 377 -11.31 4.16 -15.21
CA ARG A 377 -12.18 5.30 -15.59
C ARG A 377 -11.47 6.62 -15.37
N ALA A 378 -11.88 7.64 -16.12
CA ALA A 378 -11.40 8.99 -15.88
C ALA A 378 -11.76 9.46 -14.47
N PRO A 379 -10.79 9.98 -13.69
CA PRO A 379 -11.03 10.45 -12.32
C PRO A 379 -12.11 11.53 -12.23
N ALA A 380 -12.20 12.42 -13.23
CA ALA A 380 -13.22 13.47 -13.31
C ALA A 380 -14.67 12.94 -13.40
N CYS A 381 -14.88 11.64 -13.55
CA CYS A 381 -16.20 11.00 -13.44
C CYS A 381 -16.66 10.79 -12.00
N ASP A 382 -15.74 10.86 -11.04
CA ASP A 382 -16.04 10.80 -9.61
C ASP A 382 -16.43 12.20 -9.07
N ARG A 383 -17.40 12.24 -8.16
CA ARG A 383 -17.94 13.51 -7.62
C ARG A 383 -16.98 14.18 -6.64
N VAL A 384 -16.23 13.39 -5.86
CA VAL A 384 -15.22 13.92 -4.93
C VAL A 384 -14.09 14.56 -5.72
N ILE A 385 -13.63 13.88 -6.77
CA ILE A 385 -12.57 14.40 -7.65
C ILE A 385 -13.05 15.69 -8.35
N ARG A 386 -14.30 15.76 -8.84
CA ARG A 386 -14.84 17.02 -9.39
C ARG A 386 -14.91 18.14 -8.36
N ALA A 387 -15.26 17.82 -7.12
CA ALA A 387 -15.25 18.80 -6.04
C ALA A 387 -13.85 19.37 -5.79
N LEU A 388 -12.81 18.52 -5.86
CA LEU A 388 -11.41 18.94 -5.73
C LEU A 388 -10.93 19.73 -6.94
N ALA A 389 -11.28 19.30 -8.15
CA ALA A 389 -10.91 19.95 -9.41
C ALA A 389 -11.62 21.29 -9.64
N ALA A 390 -12.70 21.59 -8.92
CA ALA A 390 -13.44 22.86 -9.06
C ALA A 390 -12.61 24.08 -8.65
N ASP A 391 -11.58 23.91 -7.79
CA ASP A 391 -10.64 24.97 -7.44
C ASP A 391 -9.27 24.37 -7.14
N LEU A 392 -8.35 24.53 -8.05
CA LEU A 392 -6.99 24.00 -7.99
C LEU A 392 -5.99 24.91 -7.25
N SER A 393 -6.44 26.07 -6.72
CA SER A 393 -5.54 27.06 -6.13
C SER A 393 -4.72 26.49 -4.95
N GLY A 394 -5.36 25.77 -4.04
CA GLY A 394 -4.70 25.11 -2.91
C GLY A 394 -3.72 24.02 -3.35
N TRP A 395 -4.12 23.17 -4.30
CA TRP A 395 -3.25 22.14 -4.86
C TRP A 395 -2.03 22.74 -5.58
N ARG A 396 -2.22 23.80 -6.39
CA ARG A 396 -1.10 24.48 -7.05
C ARG A 396 -0.14 25.11 -6.04
N ALA A 397 -0.67 25.68 -4.95
CA ALA A 397 0.16 26.21 -3.87
C ALA A 397 0.98 25.11 -3.18
N ALA A 398 0.37 24.00 -2.84
CA ALA A 398 1.03 22.82 -2.23
C ALA A 398 2.07 22.19 -3.17
N ALA A 399 1.78 22.08 -4.46
CA ALA A 399 2.73 21.57 -5.44
C ALA A 399 3.97 22.48 -5.60
N ARG A 400 3.79 23.81 -5.53
CA ARG A 400 4.92 24.75 -5.50
C ARG A 400 5.72 24.63 -4.21
N GLU A 401 5.07 24.50 -3.07
CA GLU A 401 5.75 24.26 -1.79
C GLU A 401 6.62 22.99 -1.85
N LEU A 402 6.13 21.90 -2.44
CA LEU A 402 6.90 20.69 -2.70
C LEU A 402 8.11 20.96 -3.61
N LEU A 403 7.87 21.60 -4.76
CA LEU A 403 8.89 21.87 -5.77
C LEU A 403 10.00 22.79 -5.25
N ASP A 404 9.67 23.74 -4.38
CA ASP A 404 10.62 24.69 -3.78
C ASP A 404 11.26 24.16 -2.48
N GLY A 405 10.70 23.08 -1.91
CA GLY A 405 11.06 22.51 -0.62
C GLY A 405 11.55 21.05 -0.70
N PRO A 406 10.81 20.11 -0.09
CA PRO A 406 11.28 18.73 0.08
C PRO A 406 11.40 17.95 -1.24
N PHE A 407 10.76 18.38 -2.31
CA PHE A 407 10.84 17.74 -3.62
C PHE A 407 11.77 18.48 -4.60
N THR A 408 12.74 19.29 -4.11
CA THR A 408 13.85 19.75 -4.96
C THR A 408 14.73 18.59 -5.38
N GLU A 409 15.34 18.65 -6.56
CA GLU A 409 16.26 17.59 -7.02
C GLU A 409 17.38 17.32 -6.01
N ALA A 410 17.97 18.40 -5.46
CA ALA A 410 19.04 18.28 -4.46
C ALA A 410 18.56 17.60 -3.17
N ALA A 411 17.36 17.94 -2.67
CA ALA A 411 16.80 17.32 -1.47
C ALA A 411 16.48 15.84 -1.70
N MET A 412 15.89 15.50 -2.83
CA MET A 412 15.55 14.12 -3.17
C MET A 412 16.79 13.27 -3.37
N VAL A 413 17.79 13.75 -4.11
CA VAL A 413 19.06 13.02 -4.30
C VAL A 413 19.76 12.81 -2.97
N ALA A 414 19.78 13.81 -2.08
CA ALA A 414 20.38 13.69 -0.75
C ALA A 414 19.66 12.64 0.10
N ALA A 415 18.32 12.63 0.11
CA ALA A 415 17.51 11.64 0.84
C ALA A 415 17.71 10.21 0.28
N ILE A 416 17.74 10.08 -1.06
CA ILE A 416 18.03 8.80 -1.71
C ILE A 416 19.43 8.29 -1.34
N ASP A 417 20.45 9.16 -1.34
CA ASP A 417 21.82 8.80 -0.97
C ASP A 417 21.94 8.38 0.49
N GLU A 418 21.29 9.11 1.40
CA GLU A 418 21.25 8.81 2.82
C GLU A 418 20.61 7.45 3.07
N HIS A 419 19.41 7.23 2.53
CA HIS A 419 18.68 5.96 2.70
C HIS A 419 19.40 4.79 2.02
N ALA A 420 19.96 5.01 0.82
CA ALA A 420 20.74 3.97 0.14
C ALA A 420 22.00 3.59 0.94
N ALA A 421 22.70 4.56 1.51
CA ALA A 421 23.86 4.28 2.37
C ALA A 421 23.47 3.49 3.62
N PHE A 422 22.28 3.79 4.19
CA PHE A 422 21.78 3.14 5.39
C PHE A 422 21.47 1.66 5.18
N VAL A 423 20.88 1.28 4.03
CA VAL A 423 20.40 -0.11 3.77
C VAL A 423 21.35 -0.93 2.89
N ARG A 424 22.42 -0.31 2.35
CA ARG A 424 23.27 -0.90 1.29
C ARG A 424 23.81 -2.28 1.62
N ALA A 425 24.31 -2.46 2.84
CA ALA A 425 24.90 -3.73 3.24
C ALA A 425 23.88 -4.87 3.21
N GLU A 426 22.70 -4.63 3.76
CA GLU A 426 21.61 -5.58 3.87
C GLU A 426 20.94 -5.81 2.50
N ALA A 427 20.80 -4.76 1.68
CA ALA A 427 20.25 -4.86 0.33
C ALA A 427 21.14 -5.69 -0.60
N LEU A 428 22.46 -5.53 -0.49
CA LEU A 428 23.42 -6.33 -1.28
C LEU A 428 23.54 -7.78 -0.77
N ALA A 429 23.22 -8.02 0.50
CA ALA A 429 23.21 -9.35 1.11
C ALA A 429 21.84 -10.06 0.99
N ASP A 430 20.82 -9.41 0.41
CA ASP A 430 19.47 -9.96 0.27
C ASP A 430 19.49 -11.21 -0.64
N PRO A 431 19.13 -12.41 -0.13
CA PRO A 431 19.14 -13.64 -0.92
C PRO A 431 18.01 -13.67 -1.96
N THR A 432 17.00 -12.81 -1.80
CA THR A 432 15.79 -12.77 -2.64
C THR A 432 15.50 -11.35 -3.13
N PRO A 433 16.42 -10.74 -3.92
CA PRO A 433 16.22 -9.39 -4.42
C PRO A 433 14.98 -9.34 -5.35
N PRO A 434 14.23 -8.20 -5.45
CA PRO A 434 13.03 -8.10 -6.26
C PRO A 434 13.30 -8.34 -7.74
N SER A 435 14.44 -7.88 -8.27
CA SER A 435 14.81 -8.09 -9.66
C SER A 435 16.29 -8.48 -9.83
N TYR A 436 16.68 -8.75 -11.08
CA TYR A 436 18.05 -9.06 -11.46
C TYR A 436 18.92 -7.82 -11.66
N ASP A 437 18.32 -6.63 -11.86
CA ASP A 437 19.07 -5.39 -12.10
C ASP A 437 19.81 -4.90 -10.86
N GLY A 438 19.31 -5.29 -9.70
CA GLY A 438 19.99 -5.12 -8.43
C GLY A 438 19.85 -3.71 -7.84
N PHE A 439 20.22 -3.62 -6.57
CA PHE A 439 20.04 -2.44 -5.71
C PHE A 439 20.69 -1.17 -6.26
N GLU A 440 21.95 -1.23 -6.74
CA GLU A 440 22.66 -0.04 -7.21
C GLU A 440 22.04 0.54 -8.48
N ALA A 441 21.57 -0.32 -9.38
CA ALA A 441 20.84 0.12 -10.57
C ALA A 441 19.48 0.73 -10.20
N GLY A 442 18.77 0.13 -9.25
CA GLY A 442 17.52 0.67 -8.70
C GLY A 442 17.71 2.07 -8.09
N VAL A 443 18.75 2.26 -7.27
CA VAL A 443 19.08 3.57 -6.69
C VAL A 443 19.44 4.59 -7.78
N ALA A 444 20.22 4.21 -8.78
CA ALA A 444 20.56 5.09 -9.89
C ALA A 444 19.32 5.46 -10.73
N GLY A 445 18.45 4.49 -11.01
CA GLY A 445 17.18 4.68 -11.71
C GLY A 445 16.25 5.63 -10.94
N LEU A 446 16.13 5.43 -9.61
CA LEU A 446 15.33 6.30 -8.74
C LEU A 446 15.82 7.75 -8.76
N LYS A 447 17.13 7.99 -8.71
CA LYS A 447 17.68 9.35 -8.88
C LYS A 447 17.41 9.90 -10.28
N GLY A 448 17.54 9.05 -11.29
CA GLY A 448 17.37 9.43 -12.69
C GLY A 448 15.95 9.89 -13.05
N VAL A 449 14.93 9.39 -12.35
CA VAL A 449 13.53 9.75 -12.62
C VAL A 449 13.11 11.09 -11.97
N ILE A 450 13.81 11.56 -10.91
CA ILE A 450 13.42 12.77 -10.15
C ILE A 450 13.27 14.01 -11.04
N PRO A 451 14.22 14.36 -11.96
CA PRO A 451 14.06 15.51 -12.82
C PRO A 451 12.79 15.46 -13.70
N ALA A 452 12.45 14.26 -14.20
CA ALA A 452 11.27 14.08 -15.04
C ALA A 452 9.95 14.18 -14.23
N LEU A 453 9.91 13.66 -13.02
CA LEU A 453 8.77 13.81 -12.10
C LEU A 453 8.56 15.27 -11.71
N ARG A 454 9.62 16.00 -11.44
CA ARG A 454 9.56 17.44 -11.16
C ARG A 454 9.01 18.22 -12.35
N ALA A 455 9.56 17.97 -13.57
CA ALA A 455 9.10 18.63 -14.78
C ALA A 455 7.61 18.32 -15.07
N ARG A 456 7.16 17.08 -14.79
CA ARG A 456 5.74 16.69 -14.87
C ARG A 456 4.90 17.53 -13.91
N LEU A 457 5.27 17.63 -12.63
CA LEU A 457 4.53 18.39 -11.64
C LEU A 457 4.50 19.89 -11.98
N GLU A 458 5.62 20.47 -12.44
CA GLU A 458 5.70 21.86 -12.92
C GLU A 458 4.73 22.08 -14.09
N ALA A 459 4.69 21.18 -15.06
CA ALA A 459 3.76 21.25 -16.19
C ALA A 459 2.29 21.19 -15.76
N LEU A 460 1.95 20.28 -14.84
CA LEU A 460 0.60 20.16 -14.28
C LEU A 460 0.17 21.44 -13.53
N THR A 461 1.08 22.07 -12.79
CA THR A 461 0.76 23.32 -12.06
C THR A 461 0.65 24.53 -12.96
N ALA A 462 1.28 24.52 -14.13
CA ALA A 462 1.23 25.59 -15.12
C ALA A 462 0.00 25.51 -16.05
N ALA A 463 -0.67 24.36 -16.11
CA ALA A 463 -1.89 24.19 -16.89
C ALA A 463 -2.99 25.16 -16.41
N PRO A 464 -3.83 25.70 -17.32
CA PRO A 464 -4.81 26.76 -17.04
C PRO A 464 -5.91 26.30 -16.05
#